data_7d2afab3660f54298a96c419771ad534
#
_entry.id   7d2afab3660f54298a96c419771ad534
#
_cell.length_a   1.000
_cell.length_b   1.000
_cell.length_c   1.000
_cell.angle_alpha   90.00
_cell.angle_beta   90.00
_cell.angle_gamma   90.00
#
_symmetry.space_group_name_H-M   'P 1'
#
loop_
_entity.id
_entity.type
_entity.pdbx_description
1 polymer ?
#
loop_
_entity_poly.entity_id
_entity_poly.type
_entity_poly.pdbx_seq_one_letter_code
_entity_poly.pdbx_strand_id
1 'polypeptide(L)'
;MALVILAIIIDRFTQHLNNKKAAPKAAGATSKKKKYGIIAAVVVIVAGLVGASIFTTTNDKQISLSYVEWDTEVASTHVVAEVLKDMGYDVKTTPLDNAIMWESVAKGETDAMVGAWLPGTHAEQYKQYKDKLDDLGENLKGAKLGIVVPSYMDVDSIEDLSDQAGKKITGIEPGAGVVAAAEKTKEAYPNLKDWSVETSSSGAMTVALGQAIKNNEDIVITGWSPHWMFAKYDLKYLADPKGTMGGEEAIHTMARQGLKEDQPEAYKVLDNFHWTTKDMESVMLEINEGKDPQEAARDWVDSHKDQVAEWKK
;
A
#
# COMPACT_ATOMS: atom_id res chain seq x y z
N MET A 1 -15.27 -22.59 -12.44
CA MET A 1 -16.46 -23.46 -12.63
C MET A 1 -16.88 -23.60 -14.11
N ALA A 2 -16.92 -22.54 -14.90
CA ALA A 2 -17.31 -22.57 -16.33
C ALA A 2 -16.42 -23.49 -17.20
N LEU A 3 -15.11 -23.50 -17.03
CA LEU A 3 -14.18 -24.34 -17.78
C LEU A 3 -14.36 -25.84 -17.53
N VAL A 4 -14.71 -26.24 -16.32
CA VAL A 4 -14.98 -27.65 -15.98
C VAL A 4 -16.26 -28.13 -16.59
N ILE A 5 -17.30 -27.32 -16.63
CA ILE A 5 -18.57 -27.63 -17.27
C ILE A 5 -18.38 -27.77 -18.79
N LEU A 6 -17.59 -26.87 -19.39
CA LEU A 6 -17.27 -26.94 -20.83
C LEU A 6 -16.48 -28.20 -21.18
N ALA A 7 -15.52 -28.60 -20.37
CA ALA A 7 -14.76 -29.84 -20.55
C ALA A 7 -15.66 -31.09 -20.49
N ILE A 8 -16.61 -31.14 -19.55
CA ILE A 8 -17.57 -32.24 -19.39
C ILE A 8 -18.52 -32.31 -20.62
N ILE A 9 -18.96 -31.15 -21.15
CA ILE A 9 -19.82 -31.10 -22.31
C ILE A 9 -19.09 -31.60 -23.57
N ILE A 10 -17.84 -31.18 -23.77
CA ILE A 10 -17.00 -31.61 -24.89
C ILE A 10 -16.70 -33.13 -24.79
N ASP A 11 -16.40 -33.64 -23.62
CA ASP A 11 -16.13 -35.06 -23.41
C ASP A 11 -17.36 -35.90 -23.68
N ARG A 12 -18.52 -35.54 -23.14
CA ARG A 12 -19.80 -36.23 -23.42
C ARG A 12 -20.20 -36.20 -24.87
N PHE A 13 -19.96 -35.09 -25.57
CA PHE A 13 -20.24 -34.94 -27.00
C PHE A 13 -19.30 -35.82 -27.85
N THR A 14 -18.04 -35.88 -27.50
CA THR A 14 -17.02 -36.72 -28.16
C THR A 14 -17.33 -38.21 -27.97
N GLN A 15 -17.71 -38.62 -26.75
CA GLN A 15 -18.14 -40.00 -26.45
C GLN A 15 -19.41 -40.39 -27.24
N HIS A 16 -20.38 -39.49 -27.36
CA HIS A 16 -21.60 -39.73 -28.14
C HIS A 16 -21.33 -39.89 -29.66
N LEU A 17 -20.37 -39.17 -30.20
CA LEU A 17 -19.90 -39.30 -31.58
C LEU A 17 -19.13 -40.62 -31.83
N ASN A 18 -18.34 -41.07 -30.88
CA ASN A 18 -17.58 -42.30 -30.95
C ASN A 18 -18.48 -43.54 -30.82
N ASN A 19 -19.49 -43.52 -29.97
CA ASN A 19 -20.44 -44.61 -29.79
C ASN A 19 -21.37 -44.84 -31.03
N LYS A 20 -21.56 -43.83 -31.89
CA LYS A 20 -22.26 -43.96 -33.15
C LYS A 20 -21.45 -44.63 -34.26
N LYS A 21 -20.16 -44.86 -34.09
CA LYS A 21 -19.32 -45.58 -35.05
C LYS A 21 -19.36 -47.12 -34.93
N ALA A 22 -20.00 -47.64 -33.89
CA ALA A 22 -19.99 -49.06 -33.55
C ALA A 22 -21.28 -49.85 -33.99
N ALA A 23 -22.17 -49.26 -34.80
CA ALA A 23 -23.35 -49.97 -35.29
C ALA A 23 -23.24 -50.27 -36.82
N PRO A 24 -23.65 -51.44 -37.27
CA PRO A 24 -23.42 -51.84 -38.68
C PRO A 24 -24.29 -51.05 -39.69
N LYS A 25 -23.75 -50.84 -40.87
CA LYS A 25 -24.25 -50.00 -41.94
C LYS A 25 -25.60 -50.54 -42.47
N ALA A 26 -26.64 -49.70 -42.44
CA ALA A 26 -27.73 -49.71 -43.45
C ALA A 26 -27.59 -48.44 -44.28
N ALA A 27 -27.64 -48.62 -45.60
CA ALA A 27 -27.36 -47.58 -46.56
C ALA A 27 -28.45 -46.48 -46.57
N GLY A 28 -28.04 -45.26 -46.56
CA GLY A 28 -28.83 -44.05 -46.72
C GLY A 28 -28.00 -42.84 -46.79
N ALA A 29 -27.75 -42.26 -47.96
CA ALA A 29 -26.94 -41.07 -48.18
C ALA A 29 -27.53 -39.85 -47.51
N THR A 30 -26.98 -39.46 -46.38
CA THR A 30 -27.25 -38.15 -45.76
C THR A 30 -26.26 -37.13 -46.25
N SER A 31 -26.77 -36.16 -46.95
CA SER A 31 -26.10 -35.03 -47.61
C SER A 31 -25.00 -34.39 -46.76
N LYS A 32 -23.79 -34.27 -47.32
CA LYS A 32 -22.63 -33.55 -46.72
C LYS A 32 -22.99 -32.13 -46.24
N LYS A 33 -23.99 -31.49 -46.85
CA LYS A 33 -24.46 -30.14 -46.50
C LYS A 33 -25.03 -30.03 -45.06
N LYS A 34 -25.67 -31.07 -44.49
CA LYS A 34 -26.18 -31.04 -43.11
C LYS A 34 -25.06 -31.11 -42.05
N LYS A 35 -23.94 -31.75 -42.35
CA LYS A 35 -22.79 -31.81 -41.42
C LYS A 35 -22.07 -30.44 -41.27
N TYR A 36 -21.92 -29.72 -42.36
CA TYR A 36 -21.31 -28.39 -42.36
C TYR A 36 -22.20 -27.33 -41.69
N GLY A 37 -23.53 -27.44 -41.82
CA GLY A 37 -24.47 -26.54 -41.13
C GLY A 37 -24.43 -26.66 -39.60
N ILE A 38 -24.27 -27.88 -39.08
CA ILE A 38 -24.17 -28.09 -37.62
C ILE A 38 -22.82 -27.59 -37.07
N ILE A 39 -21.70 -27.80 -37.79
CA ILE A 39 -20.39 -27.30 -37.40
C ILE A 39 -20.36 -25.76 -37.46
N ALA A 40 -20.95 -25.17 -38.49
CA ALA A 40 -21.05 -23.70 -38.59
C ALA A 40 -21.91 -23.10 -37.48
N ALA A 41 -23.03 -23.74 -37.11
CA ALA A 41 -23.86 -23.27 -35.97
C ALA A 41 -23.14 -23.35 -34.61
N VAL A 42 -22.38 -24.42 -34.39
CA VAL A 42 -21.58 -24.55 -33.12
C VAL A 42 -20.46 -23.52 -33.08
N VAL A 43 -19.78 -23.24 -34.18
CA VAL A 43 -18.73 -22.21 -34.26
C VAL A 43 -19.31 -20.81 -34.04
N VAL A 44 -20.49 -20.51 -34.59
CA VAL A 44 -21.15 -19.21 -34.38
C VAL A 44 -21.62 -19.05 -32.91
N ILE A 45 -22.13 -20.13 -32.28
CA ILE A 45 -22.54 -20.11 -30.87
C ILE A 45 -21.30 -19.94 -29.95
N VAL A 46 -20.21 -20.63 -30.23
CA VAL A 46 -18.97 -20.51 -29.47
C VAL A 46 -18.33 -19.12 -29.68
N ALA A 47 -18.31 -18.60 -30.89
CA ALA A 47 -17.86 -17.25 -31.20
C ALA A 47 -18.77 -16.18 -30.56
N GLY A 48 -20.11 -16.42 -30.56
CA GLY A 48 -21.07 -15.54 -29.87
C GLY A 48 -20.93 -15.56 -28.35
N LEU A 49 -20.65 -16.72 -27.73
CA LEU A 49 -20.43 -16.85 -26.30
C LEU A 49 -19.06 -16.27 -25.87
N VAL A 50 -18.03 -16.43 -26.69
CA VAL A 50 -16.71 -15.79 -26.46
C VAL A 50 -16.78 -14.28 -26.70
N GLY A 51 -17.52 -13.84 -27.76
CA GLY A 51 -17.76 -12.42 -28.03
C GLY A 51 -18.61 -11.75 -26.94
N ALA A 52 -19.62 -12.43 -26.39
CA ALA A 52 -20.44 -11.92 -25.30
C ALA A 52 -19.67 -11.85 -23.95
N SER A 53 -18.69 -12.73 -23.72
CA SER A 53 -17.82 -12.66 -22.53
C SER A 53 -16.74 -11.56 -22.64
N ILE A 54 -16.46 -11.07 -23.85
CA ILE A 54 -15.55 -9.92 -24.06
C ILE A 54 -16.34 -8.59 -23.98
N PHE A 55 -17.68 -8.62 -24.09
CA PHE A 55 -18.56 -7.45 -24.01
C PHE A 55 -19.40 -7.36 -22.73
N THR A 56 -19.18 -8.19 -21.73
CA THR A 56 -19.51 -7.77 -20.38
C THR A 56 -18.42 -6.79 -19.96
N THR A 57 -18.61 -5.51 -20.27
CA THR A 57 -18.10 -4.45 -19.42
C THR A 57 -18.73 -4.70 -18.05
N THR A 58 -18.12 -5.57 -17.25
CA THR A 58 -18.21 -5.40 -15.82
C THR A 58 -17.67 -4.00 -15.61
N ASN A 59 -18.55 -3.10 -15.22
CA ASN A 59 -18.18 -1.81 -14.69
C ASN A 59 -17.59 -2.15 -13.31
N ASP A 60 -16.47 -2.89 -13.31
CA ASP A 60 -15.78 -3.34 -12.13
C ASP A 60 -14.99 -2.14 -11.58
N LYS A 61 -15.73 -1.26 -10.91
CA LYS A 61 -15.15 -0.23 -10.05
C LYS A 61 -14.53 -0.93 -8.83
N GLN A 62 -13.56 -1.78 -9.08
CA GLN A 62 -12.75 -2.41 -8.05
C GLN A 62 -11.37 -1.78 -8.07
N ILE A 63 -10.86 -1.42 -6.91
CA ILE A 63 -9.52 -0.91 -6.75
C ILE A 63 -8.89 -1.44 -5.46
N SER A 64 -7.61 -1.75 -5.52
CA SER A 64 -6.85 -2.27 -4.40
C SER A 64 -5.72 -1.32 -4.02
N LEU A 65 -5.66 -0.96 -2.74
CA LEU A 65 -4.60 -0.14 -2.16
C LEU A 65 -3.80 -0.99 -1.18
N SER A 66 -2.48 -0.99 -1.33
CA SER A 66 -1.58 -1.62 -0.37
C SER A 66 -0.91 -0.57 0.51
N TYR A 67 -0.62 -0.93 1.76
CA TYR A 67 0.02 -0.05 2.72
C TYR A 67 0.81 -0.86 3.75
N VAL A 68 1.76 -0.21 4.43
CA VAL A 68 2.39 -0.76 5.64
C VAL A 68 1.58 -0.28 6.85
N GLU A 69 1.53 -1.05 7.91
CA GLU A 69 0.81 -0.68 9.15
C GLU A 69 1.56 0.40 9.97
N TRP A 70 2.07 1.44 9.28
CA TRP A 70 2.55 2.66 9.92
C TRP A 70 1.39 3.64 10.07
N ASP A 71 1.40 4.40 11.14
CA ASP A 71 0.31 5.34 11.45
C ASP A 71 -0.01 6.30 10.29
N THR A 72 1.02 6.76 9.58
CA THR A 72 0.92 7.63 8.40
C THR A 72 0.20 6.96 7.24
N GLU A 73 0.58 5.72 6.91
CA GLU A 73 0.00 4.98 5.77
C GLU A 73 -1.39 4.45 6.09
N VAL A 74 -1.64 4.06 7.34
CA VAL A 74 -3.00 3.71 7.80
C VAL A 74 -3.93 4.90 7.59
N ALA A 75 -3.55 6.10 8.04
CA ALA A 75 -4.36 7.30 7.90
C ALA A 75 -4.61 7.66 6.42
N SER A 76 -3.53 7.78 5.61
CA SER A 76 -3.64 8.21 4.21
C SER A 76 -4.39 7.21 3.33
N THR A 77 -4.11 5.91 3.50
CA THR A 77 -4.76 4.86 2.70
C THR A 77 -6.26 4.79 2.98
N HIS A 78 -6.68 4.90 4.25
CA HIS A 78 -8.10 4.87 4.58
C HIS A 78 -8.83 6.12 4.11
N VAL A 79 -8.21 7.31 4.16
CA VAL A 79 -8.81 8.55 3.61
C VAL A 79 -9.02 8.42 2.09
N VAL A 80 -8.02 7.98 1.34
CA VAL A 80 -8.16 7.76 -0.11
C VAL A 80 -9.20 6.67 -0.41
N ALA A 81 -9.22 5.60 0.38
CA ALA A 81 -10.22 4.53 0.24
C ALA A 81 -11.65 5.05 0.42
N GLU A 82 -11.91 5.89 1.43
CA GLU A 82 -13.25 6.47 1.64
C GLU A 82 -13.67 7.40 0.49
N VAL A 83 -12.75 8.19 -0.05
CA VAL A 83 -13.02 9.03 -1.24
C VAL A 83 -13.40 8.18 -2.45
N LEU A 84 -12.69 7.08 -2.70
CA LEU A 84 -12.98 6.16 -3.80
C LEU A 84 -14.30 5.41 -3.59
N LYS A 85 -14.63 5.01 -2.35
CA LYS A 85 -15.93 4.43 -2.01
C LYS A 85 -17.09 5.38 -2.30
N ASP A 86 -16.95 6.68 -2.01
CA ASP A 86 -17.95 7.71 -2.36
C ASP A 86 -18.18 7.83 -3.87
N MET A 87 -17.19 7.44 -4.69
CA MET A 87 -17.31 7.38 -6.14
C MET A 87 -17.88 6.05 -6.65
N GLY A 88 -18.25 5.17 -5.72
CA GLY A 88 -18.86 3.87 -6.02
C GLY A 88 -17.86 2.76 -6.35
N TYR A 89 -16.59 2.90 -5.93
CA TYR A 89 -15.61 1.83 -6.01
C TYR A 89 -15.79 0.83 -4.87
N ASP A 90 -15.59 -0.46 -5.20
CA ASP A 90 -15.30 -1.49 -4.22
C ASP A 90 -13.80 -1.45 -3.93
N VAL A 91 -13.43 -0.89 -2.77
CA VAL A 91 -12.03 -0.62 -2.41
C VAL A 91 -11.53 -1.68 -1.45
N LYS A 92 -10.49 -2.38 -1.86
CA LYS A 92 -9.77 -3.32 -1.02
C LYS A 92 -8.48 -2.68 -0.50
N THR A 93 -8.34 -2.53 0.81
CA THR A 93 -7.09 -2.14 1.47
C THR A 93 -6.38 -3.39 1.98
N THR A 94 -5.06 -3.48 1.77
CA THR A 94 -4.27 -4.67 2.13
C THR A 94 -2.98 -4.25 2.84
N PRO A 95 -2.84 -4.56 4.15
CA PRO A 95 -1.58 -4.34 4.86
C PRO A 95 -0.53 -5.34 4.38
N LEU A 96 0.67 -4.84 4.11
CA LEU A 96 1.81 -5.62 3.62
C LEU A 96 3.11 -5.09 4.24
N ASP A 97 4.13 -5.95 4.32
CA ASP A 97 5.48 -5.49 4.62
C ASP A 97 6.00 -4.54 3.53
N ASN A 98 6.87 -3.59 3.90
CA ASN A 98 7.34 -2.54 3.00
C ASN A 98 7.85 -3.06 1.65
N ALA A 99 8.73 -4.07 1.64
CA ALA A 99 9.27 -4.63 0.40
C ALA A 99 8.16 -5.28 -0.47
N ILE A 100 7.20 -5.95 0.17
CA ILE A 100 6.08 -6.62 -0.51
C ILE A 100 5.09 -5.60 -1.05
N MET A 101 4.84 -4.51 -0.34
CA MET A 101 3.99 -3.40 -0.81
C MET A 101 4.50 -2.84 -2.14
N TRP A 102 5.79 -2.48 -2.22
CA TRP A 102 6.41 -1.99 -3.44
C TRP A 102 6.37 -3.01 -4.59
N GLU A 103 6.66 -4.27 -4.27
CA GLU A 103 6.64 -5.37 -5.25
C GLU A 103 5.24 -5.62 -5.79
N SER A 104 4.21 -5.59 -4.94
CA SER A 104 2.82 -5.86 -5.31
C SER A 104 2.27 -4.81 -6.29
N VAL A 105 2.55 -3.51 -6.05
CA VAL A 105 2.17 -2.46 -6.99
C VAL A 105 2.95 -2.56 -8.30
N ALA A 106 4.25 -2.82 -8.23
CA ALA A 106 5.11 -2.97 -9.42
C ALA A 106 4.74 -4.18 -10.29
N LYS A 107 4.12 -5.22 -9.72
CA LYS A 107 3.60 -6.40 -10.44
C LYS A 107 2.13 -6.27 -10.84
N GLY A 108 1.43 -5.23 -10.42
CA GLY A 108 0.00 -5.06 -10.63
C GLY A 108 -0.86 -6.03 -9.80
N GLU A 109 -0.35 -6.55 -8.69
CA GLU A 109 -1.10 -7.36 -7.72
C GLU A 109 -1.99 -6.48 -6.84
N THR A 110 -1.56 -5.23 -6.61
CA THR A 110 -2.37 -4.13 -6.08
C THR A 110 -2.25 -2.92 -7.01
N ASP A 111 -3.24 -2.02 -6.97
CA ASP A 111 -3.34 -0.94 -7.94
C ASP A 111 -2.49 0.27 -7.58
N ALA A 112 -2.42 0.62 -6.29
CA ALA A 112 -1.67 1.80 -5.84
C ALA A 112 -1.26 1.72 -4.36
N MET A 113 -0.35 2.62 -3.99
CA MET A 113 0.02 2.96 -2.62
C MET A 113 0.24 4.47 -2.50
N VAL A 114 -0.02 5.04 -1.31
CA VAL A 114 0.10 6.48 -1.03
C VAL A 114 1.15 6.79 0.03
N GLY A 115 2.12 5.89 0.22
CA GLY A 115 3.13 5.92 1.28
C GLY A 115 4.58 5.77 0.79
N ALA A 116 4.94 6.28 -0.38
CA ALA A 116 6.31 6.24 -0.89
C ALA A 116 7.11 7.45 -0.41
N TRP A 117 8.00 7.27 0.56
CA TRP A 117 8.84 8.33 1.15
C TRP A 117 10.10 8.54 0.32
N LEU A 118 10.21 9.69 -0.34
CA LEU A 118 11.28 10.03 -1.27
C LEU A 118 11.87 11.41 -0.97
N PRO A 119 13.16 11.61 -1.30
CA PRO A 119 14.03 10.73 -2.09
C PRO A 119 14.84 9.72 -1.28
N GLY A 120 14.83 9.75 0.04
CA GLY A 120 15.81 9.07 0.89
C GLY A 120 15.32 7.73 1.44
N THR A 121 14.23 7.73 2.20
CA THR A 121 13.74 6.57 2.97
C THR A 121 13.49 5.34 2.10
N HIS A 122 12.84 5.50 0.97
CA HIS A 122 12.53 4.40 0.02
C HIS A 122 13.37 4.47 -1.26
N ALA A 123 14.56 5.07 -1.22
CA ALA A 123 15.44 5.23 -2.38
C ALA A 123 15.74 3.91 -3.10
N GLU A 124 16.02 2.84 -2.36
CA GLU A 124 16.37 1.54 -2.95
C GLU A 124 15.16 0.86 -3.60
N GLN A 125 13.98 0.92 -2.98
CA GLN A 125 12.74 0.41 -3.55
C GLN A 125 12.37 1.20 -4.81
N TYR A 126 12.43 2.53 -4.76
CA TYR A 126 12.15 3.37 -5.92
C TYR A 126 13.10 3.08 -7.07
N LYS A 127 14.40 2.97 -6.81
CA LYS A 127 15.40 2.60 -7.81
C LYS A 127 15.12 1.24 -8.46
N GLN A 128 14.64 0.27 -7.66
CA GLN A 128 14.33 -1.08 -8.14
C GLN A 128 13.08 -1.13 -9.02
N TYR A 129 12.07 -0.32 -8.70
CA TYR A 129 10.73 -0.46 -9.27
C TYR A 129 10.27 0.72 -10.14
N LYS A 130 10.96 1.87 -10.16
CA LYS A 130 10.54 3.10 -10.88
C LYS A 130 10.17 2.89 -12.35
N ASP A 131 10.79 1.95 -13.04
CA ASP A 131 10.50 1.64 -14.44
C ASP A 131 9.25 0.74 -14.62
N LYS A 132 8.62 0.35 -13.52
CA LYS A 132 7.42 -0.53 -13.47
C LYS A 132 6.25 0.13 -12.74
N LEU A 133 6.40 1.36 -12.32
CA LEU A 133 5.42 2.14 -11.58
C LEU A 133 5.20 3.47 -12.27
N ASP A 134 4.02 4.04 -12.06
CA ASP A 134 3.73 5.44 -12.34
C ASP A 134 3.87 6.21 -11.02
N ASP A 135 4.87 7.11 -10.95
CA ASP A 135 5.01 8.06 -9.84
C ASP A 135 4.06 9.24 -10.10
N LEU A 136 3.00 9.34 -9.30
CA LEU A 136 1.99 10.39 -9.43
C LEU A 136 2.37 11.68 -8.70
N GLY A 137 3.56 11.70 -8.09
CA GLY A 137 4.09 12.88 -7.41
C GLY A 137 3.78 12.94 -5.92
N GLU A 138 4.12 14.09 -5.35
CA GLU A 138 4.06 14.35 -3.92
C GLU A 138 2.62 14.53 -3.45
N ASN A 139 2.18 13.70 -2.49
CA ASN A 139 0.91 13.87 -1.82
C ASN A 139 1.03 14.57 -0.45
N LEU A 140 2.24 14.57 0.16
CA LEU A 140 2.54 15.28 1.40
C LEU A 140 3.99 15.76 1.42
N LYS A 141 4.21 17.01 1.79
CA LYS A 141 5.54 17.63 1.93
C LYS A 141 5.95 17.78 3.39
N GLY A 142 7.25 17.91 3.63
CA GLY A 142 7.81 18.19 4.96
C GLY A 142 7.92 16.94 5.84
N ALA A 143 7.97 15.76 5.23
CA ALA A 143 8.27 14.53 5.94
C ALA A 143 9.75 14.46 6.31
N LYS A 144 10.08 13.84 7.43
CA LYS A 144 11.47 13.61 7.84
C LYS A 144 11.60 12.45 8.81
N LEU A 145 12.77 11.83 8.82
CA LEU A 145 13.19 10.85 9.82
C LEU A 145 14.12 11.47 10.86
N GLY A 146 14.28 10.81 11.99
CA GLY A 146 15.29 11.18 12.98
C GLY A 146 15.36 10.23 14.18
N ILE A 147 16.39 10.44 15.00
CA ILE A 147 16.45 9.88 16.34
C ILE A 147 15.68 10.85 17.25
N VAL A 148 14.75 10.32 18.02
CA VAL A 148 13.83 11.09 18.86
C VAL A 148 13.95 10.65 20.30
N VAL A 149 13.87 11.62 21.19
CA VAL A 149 13.89 11.42 22.65
C VAL A 149 12.83 12.27 23.33
N PRO A 150 12.36 11.92 24.54
CA PRO A 150 11.60 12.83 25.38
C PRO A 150 12.39 14.10 25.70
N SER A 151 11.70 15.26 25.71
CA SER A 151 12.35 16.57 25.92
C SER A 151 13.03 16.72 27.29
N TYR A 152 12.64 15.89 28.29
CA TYR A 152 13.27 15.89 29.60
C TYR A 152 14.68 15.27 29.61
N MET A 153 15.09 14.53 28.58
CA MET A 153 16.45 14.00 28.48
C MET A 153 17.44 15.12 28.15
N ASP A 154 18.55 15.19 28.92
CA ASP A 154 19.59 16.21 28.76
C ASP A 154 20.59 15.85 27.65
N VAL A 155 20.07 15.70 26.42
CA VAL A 155 20.81 15.44 25.19
C VAL A 155 20.12 16.18 24.04
N ASP A 156 20.89 16.87 23.19
CA ASP A 156 20.37 17.65 22.06
C ASP A 156 20.89 17.18 20.69
N SER A 157 21.93 16.35 20.71
CA SER A 157 22.56 15.80 19.52
C SER A 157 22.76 14.29 19.66
N ILE A 158 22.82 13.58 18.55
CA ILE A 158 23.23 12.16 18.49
C ILE A 158 24.65 12.01 19.11
N GLU A 159 25.50 13.04 19.03
CA GLU A 159 26.83 13.05 19.59
C GLU A 159 26.85 13.07 21.14
N ASP A 160 25.77 13.53 21.79
CA ASP A 160 25.62 13.59 23.24
C ASP A 160 25.22 12.23 23.86
N LEU A 161 24.77 11.29 23.04
CA LEU A 161 24.38 9.96 23.51
C LEU A 161 25.59 9.18 24.04
N SER A 162 25.50 8.61 25.26
CA SER A 162 26.57 7.87 25.93
C SER A 162 26.09 6.55 26.51
N ASP A 163 25.22 6.55 27.54
CA ASP A 163 24.70 5.39 28.23
C ASP A 163 23.20 5.44 28.51
N GLN A 164 22.51 6.47 28.00
CA GLN A 164 21.07 6.64 28.10
C GLN A 164 20.34 5.45 27.50
N ALA A 165 19.12 5.19 27.93
CA ALA A 165 18.25 4.13 27.42
C ALA A 165 18.91 2.73 27.38
N GLY A 166 19.94 2.49 28.23
CA GLY A 166 20.72 1.25 28.23
C GLY A 166 21.46 0.98 26.92
N LYS A 167 21.85 2.05 26.20
CA LYS A 167 22.53 2.00 24.88
C LYS A 167 21.69 1.33 23.79
N LYS A 168 20.40 1.62 23.78
CA LYS A 168 19.45 1.05 22.83
C LYS A 168 18.70 2.14 22.09
N ILE A 169 18.58 1.98 20.79
CA ILE A 169 17.64 2.72 19.95
C ILE A 169 16.46 1.79 19.71
N THR A 170 15.30 2.12 20.24
CA THR A 170 14.09 1.35 20.02
C THR A 170 13.51 1.70 18.65
N GLY A 171 13.57 0.75 17.74
CA GLY A 171 13.10 0.88 16.36
C GLY A 171 11.75 0.19 16.13
N ILE A 172 11.30 0.32 14.90
CA ILE A 172 10.12 -0.36 14.38
C ILE A 172 10.53 -1.68 13.69
N GLU A 173 9.73 -2.24 12.78
CA GLU A 173 10.02 -3.55 12.18
C GLU A 173 11.27 -3.51 11.28
N PRO A 174 11.97 -4.64 11.15
CA PRO A 174 13.07 -4.80 10.22
C PRO A 174 12.61 -4.53 8.78
N GLY A 175 13.45 -3.83 7.99
CA GLY A 175 13.11 -3.48 6.61
C GLY A 175 12.44 -2.11 6.45
N ALA A 176 12.07 -1.44 7.55
CA ALA A 176 11.67 -0.04 7.52
C ALA A 176 12.88 0.87 7.24
N GLY A 177 12.66 1.91 6.40
CA GLY A 177 13.74 2.83 6.03
C GLY A 177 14.36 3.58 7.22
N VAL A 178 13.54 3.94 8.22
CA VAL A 178 14.01 4.59 9.44
C VAL A 178 14.93 3.69 10.28
N VAL A 179 14.69 2.38 10.28
CA VAL A 179 15.57 1.40 10.95
C VAL A 179 16.91 1.29 10.21
N ALA A 180 16.87 1.23 8.88
CA ALA A 180 18.09 1.24 8.07
C ALA A 180 18.91 2.53 8.26
N ALA A 181 18.24 3.69 8.38
CA ALA A 181 18.89 4.96 8.71
C ALA A 181 19.49 4.95 10.13
N ALA A 182 18.81 4.40 11.12
CA ALA A 182 19.32 4.25 12.48
C ALA A 182 20.57 3.34 12.56
N GLU A 183 20.60 2.25 11.80
CA GLU A 183 21.79 1.39 11.70
C GLU A 183 22.97 2.14 11.05
N LYS A 184 22.76 2.90 9.99
CA LYS A 184 23.79 3.77 9.40
C LYS A 184 24.27 4.83 10.41
N THR A 185 23.35 5.38 11.20
CA THR A 185 23.67 6.34 12.27
C THR A 185 24.59 5.70 13.29
N LYS A 186 24.25 4.52 13.78
CA LYS A 186 25.07 3.78 14.73
C LYS A 186 26.49 3.52 14.20
N GLU A 187 26.63 3.17 12.93
CA GLU A 187 27.94 2.94 12.29
C GLU A 187 28.75 4.25 12.14
N ALA A 188 28.07 5.35 11.83
CA ALA A 188 28.70 6.63 11.56
C ALA A 188 29.16 7.37 12.82
N TYR A 189 28.49 7.21 13.95
CA TYR A 189 28.77 7.90 15.21
C TYR A 189 29.58 7.03 16.16
N PRO A 190 30.87 7.36 16.45
CA PRO A 190 31.73 6.54 17.31
C PRO A 190 31.21 6.30 18.72
N ASN A 191 30.46 7.29 19.28
CA ASN A 191 29.83 7.19 20.59
C ASN A 191 28.72 6.14 20.64
N LEU A 192 28.16 5.75 19.48
CA LEU A 192 27.13 4.70 19.37
C LEU A 192 27.73 3.31 19.09
N LYS A 193 29.05 3.13 19.15
CA LYS A 193 29.71 1.85 18.82
C LYS A 193 29.14 0.65 19.58
N ASP A 194 28.81 0.84 20.87
CA ASP A 194 28.31 -0.22 21.75
C ASP A 194 26.76 -0.18 21.89
N TRP A 195 26.10 0.59 21.04
CA TRP A 195 24.64 0.68 21.01
C TRP A 195 24.05 -0.39 20.11
N SER A 196 22.79 -0.74 20.35
CA SER A 196 21.98 -1.60 19.49
C SER A 196 20.76 -0.85 18.94
N VAL A 197 20.33 -1.21 17.74
CA VAL A 197 19.01 -0.87 17.22
C VAL A 197 18.11 -2.08 17.48
N GLU A 198 17.17 -1.95 18.40
CA GLU A 198 16.23 -3.03 18.75
C GLU A 198 14.95 -2.86 17.95
N THR A 199 14.67 -3.83 17.08
CA THR A 199 13.50 -3.79 16.19
C THR A 199 12.29 -4.42 16.84
N SER A 200 11.10 -3.84 16.57
CA SER A 200 9.82 -4.34 17.05
C SER A 200 8.72 -4.10 15.99
N SER A 201 7.63 -3.46 16.34
CA SER A 201 6.65 -2.88 15.41
C SER A 201 6.41 -1.42 15.76
N SER A 202 5.80 -0.63 14.85
CA SER A 202 5.43 0.76 15.13
C SER A 202 4.61 0.88 16.41
N GLY A 203 3.57 0.06 16.55
CA GLY A 203 2.75 0.04 17.77
C GLY A 203 3.52 -0.34 19.03
N ALA A 204 4.45 -1.32 18.97
CA ALA A 204 5.24 -1.71 20.14
C ALA A 204 6.23 -0.61 20.56
N MET A 205 6.86 0.06 19.60
CA MET A 205 7.76 1.20 19.85
C MET A 205 7.00 2.35 20.55
N THR A 206 5.82 2.72 20.07
CA THR A 206 5.01 3.80 20.66
C THR A 206 4.47 3.45 22.06
N VAL A 207 4.16 2.17 22.33
CA VAL A 207 3.81 1.69 23.66
C VAL A 207 5.03 1.81 24.61
N ALA A 208 6.21 1.39 24.17
CA ALA A 208 7.44 1.51 24.96
C ALA A 208 7.76 2.98 25.27
N LEU A 209 7.61 3.89 24.27
CA LEU A 209 7.74 5.33 24.44
C LEU A 209 6.79 5.86 25.54
N GLY A 210 5.51 5.52 25.45
CA GLY A 210 4.51 5.96 26.43
C GLY A 210 4.78 5.45 27.84
N GLN A 211 5.28 4.23 27.99
CA GLN A 211 5.69 3.66 29.29
C GLN A 211 6.90 4.38 29.87
N ALA A 212 7.94 4.59 29.07
CA ALA A 212 9.14 5.31 29.49
C ALA A 212 8.83 6.73 29.96
N ILE A 213 8.03 7.47 29.18
CA ILE A 213 7.60 8.83 29.56
C ILE A 213 6.80 8.82 30.87
N LYS A 214 5.86 7.90 31.04
CA LYS A 214 5.09 7.77 32.28
C LYS A 214 5.95 7.52 33.51
N ASN A 215 7.03 6.78 33.34
CA ASN A 215 7.97 6.44 34.43
C ASN A 215 9.13 7.44 34.56
N ASN A 216 9.22 8.45 33.69
CA ASN A 216 10.35 9.37 33.57
C ASN A 216 11.69 8.63 33.36
N GLU A 217 11.65 7.58 32.51
CA GLU A 217 12.80 6.77 32.12
C GLU A 217 13.35 7.25 30.78
N ASP A 218 14.67 7.11 30.60
CA ASP A 218 15.31 7.41 29.32
C ASP A 218 14.86 6.42 28.24
N ILE A 219 14.52 6.95 27.07
CA ILE A 219 14.25 6.17 25.87
C ILE A 219 14.73 6.92 24.63
N VAL A 220 15.37 6.20 23.73
CA VAL A 220 15.79 6.69 22.42
C VAL A 220 15.07 5.88 21.37
N ILE A 221 14.33 6.54 20.48
CA ILE A 221 13.53 5.86 19.47
C ILE A 221 13.90 6.30 18.06
N THR A 222 13.61 5.47 17.07
CA THR A 222 13.46 5.92 15.69
C THR A 222 12.15 6.69 15.56
N GLY A 223 12.17 7.85 14.92
CA GLY A 223 10.97 8.66 14.77
C GLY A 223 10.88 9.30 13.39
N TRP A 224 9.68 9.74 13.06
CA TRP A 224 9.40 10.46 11.83
C TRP A 224 8.29 11.48 12.02
N SER A 225 8.24 12.46 11.14
CA SER A 225 7.14 13.42 11.05
C SER A 225 6.55 13.41 9.63
N PRO A 226 5.21 13.54 9.51
CA PRO A 226 4.23 13.71 10.59
C PRO A 226 4.01 12.44 11.44
N HIS A 227 3.73 12.60 12.73
CA HIS A 227 3.34 11.50 13.62
C HIS A 227 2.58 12.06 14.83
N TRP A 228 1.50 11.41 15.24
CA TRP A 228 0.66 11.79 16.38
C TRP A 228 1.44 11.89 17.71
N MET A 229 2.55 11.15 17.85
CA MET A 229 3.33 11.13 19.09
C MET A 229 3.87 12.51 19.49
N PHE A 230 4.17 13.39 18.50
CA PHE A 230 4.64 14.76 18.79
C PHE A 230 3.51 15.69 19.28
N ALA A 231 2.26 15.39 18.96
CA ALA A 231 1.11 16.09 19.53
C ALA A 231 0.78 15.62 20.96
N LYS A 232 1.06 14.32 21.24
CA LYS A 232 0.69 13.69 22.51
C LYS A 232 1.77 13.82 23.59
N TYR A 233 3.04 13.80 23.19
CA TYR A 233 4.18 13.82 24.10
C TYR A 233 5.12 14.97 23.78
N ASP A 234 5.79 15.47 24.81
CA ASP A 234 6.86 16.46 24.65
C ASP A 234 8.16 15.75 24.22
N LEU A 235 8.40 15.76 22.91
CA LEU A 235 9.50 15.06 22.25
C LEU A 235 10.38 16.02 21.48
N LYS A 236 11.64 15.64 21.32
CA LYS A 236 12.57 16.36 20.44
C LYS A 236 13.35 15.41 19.54
N TYR A 237 13.64 15.87 18.33
CA TYR A 237 14.63 15.25 17.48
C TYR A 237 16.03 15.62 18.00
N LEU A 238 16.92 14.65 18.02
CA LEU A 238 18.33 14.92 18.21
C LEU A 238 18.93 15.50 16.93
N ALA A 239 19.81 16.49 17.08
CA ALA A 239 20.59 16.98 15.95
C ALA A 239 21.44 15.85 15.35
N ASP A 240 21.46 15.77 14.02
CA ASP A 240 22.26 14.82 13.25
C ASP A 240 23.31 15.56 12.39
N PRO A 241 24.44 15.99 12.97
CA PRO A 241 25.47 16.73 12.23
C PRO A 241 26.05 15.98 11.02
N LYS A 242 25.96 14.66 11.01
CA LYS A 242 26.46 13.82 9.90
C LYS A 242 25.41 13.52 8.83
N GLY A 243 24.14 13.91 9.06
CA GLY A 243 23.05 13.73 8.09
C GLY A 243 22.72 12.27 7.79
N THR A 244 22.94 11.37 8.75
CA THR A 244 22.75 9.93 8.55
C THR A 244 21.29 9.50 8.52
N MET A 245 20.42 10.29 9.17
CA MET A 245 18.97 10.10 9.16
C MET A 245 18.28 10.73 7.92
N GLY A 246 19.05 11.32 7.01
CA GLY A 246 18.54 11.99 5.83
C GLY A 246 18.12 13.45 6.05
N GLY A 247 17.43 14.00 5.07
CA GLY A 247 16.90 15.37 5.09
C GLY A 247 15.38 15.39 5.10
N GLU A 248 14.81 16.52 4.65
CA GLU A 248 13.38 16.65 4.41
C GLU A 248 13.00 15.83 3.17
N GLU A 249 11.87 15.13 3.26
CA GLU A 249 11.32 14.28 2.23
C GLU A 249 9.88 14.67 1.91
N ALA A 250 9.35 14.08 0.82
CA ALA A 250 7.94 14.07 0.52
C ALA A 250 7.41 12.64 0.48
N ILE A 251 6.12 12.49 0.75
CA ILE A 251 5.41 11.22 0.53
C ILE A 251 4.78 11.30 -0.84
N HIS A 252 4.99 10.26 -1.66
CA HIS A 252 4.48 10.17 -3.02
C HIS A 252 3.40 9.10 -3.13
N THR A 253 2.53 9.28 -4.13
CA THR A 253 1.59 8.27 -4.58
C THR A 253 2.22 7.48 -5.72
N MET A 254 2.19 6.14 -5.63
CA MET A 254 2.63 5.25 -6.69
C MET A 254 1.46 4.41 -7.19
N ALA A 255 1.36 4.25 -8.50
CA ALA A 255 0.36 3.40 -9.14
C ALA A 255 1.01 2.35 -10.02
N ARG A 256 0.32 1.22 -10.25
CA ARG A 256 0.75 0.27 -11.26
C ARG A 256 0.63 0.85 -12.66
N GLN A 257 1.47 0.42 -13.56
CA GLN A 257 1.33 0.77 -14.97
C GLN A 257 -0.02 0.27 -15.53
N GLY A 258 -0.62 1.07 -16.41
CA GLY A 258 -1.92 0.78 -17.02
C GLY A 258 -3.13 1.13 -16.15
N LEU A 259 -2.96 1.57 -14.91
CA LEU A 259 -4.10 1.95 -14.07
C LEU A 259 -4.91 3.12 -14.66
N LYS A 260 -4.23 4.05 -15.32
CA LYS A 260 -4.88 5.20 -15.97
C LYS A 260 -5.87 4.80 -17.04
N GLU A 261 -5.55 3.76 -17.80
CA GLU A 261 -6.39 3.20 -18.85
C GLU A 261 -7.52 2.35 -18.28
N ASP A 262 -7.21 1.55 -17.26
CA ASP A 262 -8.17 0.61 -16.67
C ASP A 262 -9.18 1.31 -15.77
N GLN A 263 -8.73 2.27 -14.94
CA GLN A 263 -9.51 2.94 -13.90
C GLN A 263 -9.26 4.46 -13.89
N PRO A 264 -9.59 5.20 -14.97
CA PRO A 264 -9.21 6.60 -15.14
C PRO A 264 -9.73 7.53 -14.03
N GLU A 265 -10.92 7.28 -13.49
CA GLU A 265 -11.50 8.10 -12.42
C GLU A 265 -10.79 7.87 -11.07
N ALA A 266 -10.41 6.62 -10.76
CA ALA A 266 -9.62 6.33 -9.57
C ALA A 266 -8.19 6.85 -9.69
N TYR A 267 -7.57 6.67 -10.87
CA TYR A 267 -6.25 7.22 -11.16
C TYR A 267 -6.21 8.73 -10.93
N LYS A 268 -7.23 9.46 -11.38
CA LYS A 268 -7.35 10.90 -11.19
C LYS A 268 -7.37 11.32 -9.72
N VAL A 269 -8.13 10.59 -8.89
CA VAL A 269 -8.14 10.84 -7.43
C VAL A 269 -6.76 10.61 -6.84
N LEU A 270 -6.08 9.54 -7.22
CA LEU A 270 -4.74 9.21 -6.76
C LEU A 270 -3.69 10.25 -7.19
N ASP A 271 -3.79 10.74 -8.42
CA ASP A 271 -2.91 11.76 -9.01
C ASP A 271 -3.11 13.14 -8.37
N ASN A 272 -4.35 13.48 -8.05
CA ASN A 272 -4.70 14.75 -7.41
C ASN A 272 -4.63 14.72 -5.86
N PHE A 273 -4.49 13.53 -5.25
CA PHE A 273 -4.46 13.41 -3.81
C PHE A 273 -3.29 14.20 -3.21
N HIS A 274 -3.61 15.15 -2.37
CA HIS A 274 -2.63 15.89 -1.57
C HIS A 274 -3.28 16.42 -0.30
N TRP A 275 -2.54 16.45 0.77
CA TRP A 275 -2.97 16.98 2.05
C TRP A 275 -1.80 17.53 2.87
N THR A 276 -2.08 18.11 4.01
CA THR A 276 -1.06 18.69 4.88
C THR A 276 -0.66 17.72 6.01
N THR A 277 0.49 17.97 6.62
CA THR A 277 0.91 17.25 7.84
C THR A 277 -0.15 17.32 8.93
N LYS A 278 -0.81 18.49 9.08
CA LYS A 278 -1.88 18.70 10.05
C LYS A 278 -3.11 17.83 9.77
N ASP A 279 -3.48 17.67 8.50
CA ASP A 279 -4.59 16.79 8.10
C ASP A 279 -4.29 15.35 8.51
N MET A 280 -3.10 14.85 8.13
CA MET A 280 -2.66 13.50 8.46
C MET A 280 -2.58 13.28 9.98
N GLU A 281 -1.98 14.22 10.72
CA GLU A 281 -1.86 14.14 12.18
C GLU A 281 -3.22 14.09 12.87
N SER A 282 -4.23 14.81 12.35
CA SER A 282 -5.58 14.79 12.93
C SER A 282 -6.24 13.41 12.81
N VAL A 283 -6.11 12.75 11.66
CA VAL A 283 -6.63 11.39 11.46
C VAL A 283 -5.88 10.38 12.31
N MET A 284 -4.54 10.46 12.32
CA MET A 284 -3.71 9.58 13.16
C MET A 284 -4.04 9.71 14.65
N LEU A 285 -4.31 10.92 15.13
CA LEU A 285 -4.65 11.15 16.54
C LEU A 285 -5.97 10.47 16.91
N GLU A 286 -7.00 10.59 16.09
CA GLU A 286 -8.30 9.93 16.32
C GLU A 286 -8.13 8.39 16.35
N ILE A 287 -7.32 7.84 15.44
CA ILE A 287 -7.00 6.40 15.42
C ILE A 287 -6.26 5.99 16.70
N ASN A 288 -5.26 6.78 17.12
CA ASN A 288 -4.53 6.51 18.36
C ASN A 288 -5.40 6.59 19.62
N GLU A 289 -6.46 7.40 19.61
CA GLU A 289 -7.46 7.50 20.68
C GLU A 289 -8.46 6.33 20.68
N GLY A 290 -8.33 5.39 19.75
CA GLY A 290 -9.10 4.14 19.69
C GLY A 290 -10.23 4.12 18.68
N LYS A 291 -10.33 5.12 17.80
CA LYS A 291 -11.29 5.13 16.71
C LYS A 291 -10.84 4.16 15.60
N ASP A 292 -11.79 3.48 14.99
CA ASP A 292 -11.51 2.64 13.82
C ASP A 292 -10.92 3.48 12.68
N PRO A 293 -9.85 3.03 11.98
CA PRO A 293 -9.21 3.81 10.92
C PRO A 293 -10.16 4.24 9.80
N GLN A 294 -11.11 3.39 9.44
CA GLN A 294 -12.09 3.72 8.41
C GLN A 294 -13.08 4.78 8.91
N GLU A 295 -13.49 4.72 10.19
CA GLU A 295 -14.36 5.74 10.79
C GLU A 295 -13.64 7.09 10.92
N ALA A 296 -12.38 7.11 11.36
CA ALA A 296 -11.58 8.34 11.43
C ALA A 296 -11.39 8.97 10.05
N ALA A 297 -11.08 8.16 9.04
CA ALA A 297 -10.97 8.60 7.66
C ALA A 297 -12.31 9.15 7.12
N ARG A 298 -13.43 8.48 7.42
CA ARG A 298 -14.76 8.91 7.01
C ARG A 298 -15.11 10.29 7.58
N ASP A 299 -14.88 10.50 8.89
CA ASP A 299 -15.16 11.77 9.55
C ASP A 299 -14.30 12.91 8.98
N TRP A 300 -13.03 12.61 8.66
CA TRP A 300 -12.16 13.58 8.01
C TRP A 300 -12.68 13.96 6.61
N VAL A 301 -13.02 12.98 5.77
CA VAL A 301 -13.59 13.19 4.42
C VAL A 301 -14.87 14.00 4.48
N ASP A 302 -15.77 13.71 5.43
CA ASP A 302 -17.03 14.43 5.60
C ASP A 302 -16.85 15.88 6.04
N SER A 303 -15.78 16.18 6.76
CA SER A 303 -15.44 17.54 7.21
C SER A 303 -14.62 18.35 6.19
N HIS A 304 -14.02 17.69 5.17
CA HIS A 304 -13.13 18.33 4.18
C HIS A 304 -13.66 18.22 2.73
N LYS A 305 -14.97 18.31 2.54
CA LYS A 305 -15.64 18.08 1.24
C LYS A 305 -15.11 18.93 0.10
N ASP A 306 -14.71 20.16 0.37
CA ASP A 306 -14.18 21.07 -0.66
C ASP A 306 -12.82 20.58 -1.16
N GLN A 307 -11.92 20.17 -0.26
CA GLN A 307 -10.62 19.60 -0.59
C GLN A 307 -10.77 18.28 -1.34
N VAL A 308 -11.64 17.39 -0.87
CA VAL A 308 -11.95 16.11 -1.53
C VAL A 308 -12.55 16.32 -2.92
N ALA A 309 -13.34 17.37 -3.13
CA ALA A 309 -13.88 17.71 -4.44
C ALA A 309 -12.78 18.11 -5.45
N GLU A 310 -11.68 18.73 -5.00
CA GLU A 310 -10.52 19.03 -5.87
C GLU A 310 -9.84 17.74 -6.36
N TRP A 311 -9.72 16.71 -5.52
CA TRP A 311 -9.10 15.45 -5.91
C TRP A 311 -9.90 14.70 -6.99
N LYS A 312 -11.21 14.94 -7.06
CA LYS A 312 -12.12 14.32 -8.03
C LYS A 312 -12.16 15.05 -9.40
N LYS A 313 -11.53 16.24 -9.52
CA LYS A 313 -11.48 17.01 -10.78
C LYS A 313 -10.43 16.46 -11.73
#